data_8d560bcb2230a266f885cc149f1387c3
#
_entry.id   8d560bcb2230a266f885cc149f1387c3
#
_cell.length_a   1.000
_cell.length_b   1.000
_cell.length_c   1.000
_cell.angle_alpha   90.00
_cell.angle_beta   90.00
_cell.angle_gamma   90.00
#
_symmetry.space_group_name_H-M   'P 1'
#
loop_
_entity.id
_entity.type
_entity.pdbx_description
1 polymer ?
#
loop_
_entity_poly.entity_id
_entity_poly.type
_entity_poly.pdbx_seq_one_letter_code
_entity_poly.pdbx_strand_id
1 'polypeptide(L)'
;MYLVGYDVAGVHRYVFEPVRPVDVLGGSRLLERFAVEAAKVAARQGATVIYSAGGTGLFQVDGEKAAASLATKLTQTLQHLTADGARCTAAWVESSRDFRAGRRRLAAELRAERFRVALGSAPRVLLPRGTWPSGVCEACGREVRTASRRVGDRGEGIGPRCRARYQAAGGPVPTIAEILGGEGDDVPRGAVLAAVYVDADELGRRLAEVASPDDLRRFSERLTGFVRDAVGGARTALSPRP
;
A
#
# COMPACT_ATOMS: atom_id res chain seq x y z
N MET A 1 -19.61 2.45 -21.13
CA MET A 1 -19.13 1.93 -19.85
C MET A 1 -17.62 1.71 -19.93
N TYR A 2 -16.86 2.06 -18.90
CA TYR A 2 -15.39 2.00 -18.87
C TYR A 2 -14.91 1.22 -17.66
N LEU A 3 -13.82 0.48 -17.83
CA LEU A 3 -13.05 -0.09 -16.72
C LEU A 3 -11.93 0.88 -16.35
N VAL A 4 -11.81 1.19 -15.07
CA VAL A 4 -10.74 2.02 -14.51
C VAL A 4 -9.96 1.17 -13.53
N GLY A 5 -8.64 1.15 -13.66
CA GLY A 5 -7.77 0.44 -12.73
C GLY A 5 -6.68 1.32 -12.17
N TYR A 6 -6.20 0.95 -11.00
CA TYR A 6 -4.97 1.52 -10.45
C TYR A 6 -4.01 0.43 -9.98
N ASP A 7 -2.74 0.79 -9.93
CA ASP A 7 -1.65 -0.04 -9.44
C ASP A 7 -0.61 0.82 -8.72
N VAL A 8 -0.35 0.51 -7.46
CA VAL A 8 0.64 1.21 -6.64
C VAL A 8 2.02 0.64 -6.93
N ALA A 9 2.89 1.45 -7.49
CA ALA A 9 4.23 1.03 -7.85
C ALA A 9 5.13 0.87 -6.63
N GLY A 10 5.82 -0.28 -6.55
CA GLY A 10 6.85 -0.52 -5.55
C GLY A 10 6.33 -0.54 -4.11
N VAL A 11 5.18 -1.16 -3.86
CA VAL A 11 4.57 -1.34 -2.52
C VAL A 11 5.60 -1.80 -1.50
N HIS A 12 6.31 -2.89 -1.81
CA HIS A 12 7.33 -3.42 -0.91
C HIS A 12 8.41 -2.39 -0.58
N ARG A 13 8.94 -1.71 -1.62
CA ARG A 13 9.95 -0.67 -1.41
C ARG A 13 9.40 0.48 -0.55
N TYR A 14 8.17 0.93 -0.80
CA TYR A 14 7.57 2.00 -0.02
C TYR A 14 7.40 1.62 1.44
N VAL A 15 6.93 0.42 1.72
CA VAL A 15 6.69 -0.06 3.10
C VAL A 15 8.00 -0.28 3.86
N PHE A 16 9.00 -0.92 3.23
CA PHE A 16 10.24 -1.31 3.90
C PHE A 16 11.44 -0.37 3.67
N GLU A 17 11.23 0.79 3.03
CA GLU A 17 12.27 1.81 2.88
C GLU A 17 12.78 2.35 4.23
N PRO A 18 11.94 2.64 5.22
CA PRO A 18 12.38 3.00 6.55
C PRO A 18 12.82 1.77 7.34
N VAL A 19 13.80 1.98 8.22
CA VAL A 19 14.32 0.89 9.05
C VAL A 19 13.45 0.63 10.29
N ARG A 20 12.71 1.64 10.74
CA ARG A 20 11.97 1.55 12.01
C ARG A 20 10.63 0.82 11.84
N PRO A 21 10.29 -0.13 12.72
CA PRO A 21 9.01 -0.85 12.67
C PRO A 21 7.78 0.06 12.64
N VAL A 22 7.80 1.16 13.39
CA VAL A 22 6.70 2.14 13.40
C VAL A 22 6.45 2.75 12.01
N ASP A 23 7.48 3.05 11.26
CA ASP A 23 7.35 3.61 9.91
C ASP A 23 6.90 2.55 8.89
N VAL A 24 7.34 1.30 9.07
CA VAL A 24 6.89 0.13 8.28
C VAL A 24 5.39 -0.10 8.48
N LEU A 25 4.94 -0.15 9.74
CA LEU A 25 3.52 -0.27 10.06
C LEU A 25 2.72 0.90 9.49
N GLY A 26 3.19 2.12 9.68
CA GLY A 26 2.53 3.31 9.14
C GLY A 26 2.45 3.32 7.63
N GLY A 27 3.51 2.89 6.93
CA GLY A 27 3.51 2.72 5.49
C GLY A 27 2.45 1.72 5.01
N SER A 28 2.34 0.57 5.69
CA SER A 28 1.32 -0.44 5.41
C SER A 28 -0.10 0.11 5.64
N ARG A 29 -0.35 0.78 6.78
CA ARG A 29 -1.65 1.40 7.09
C ARG A 29 -2.05 2.50 6.10
N LEU A 30 -1.10 3.27 5.57
CA LEU A 30 -1.39 4.27 4.54
C LEU A 30 -1.87 3.63 3.25
N LEU A 31 -1.28 2.50 2.84
CA LEU A 31 -1.73 1.77 1.65
C LEU A 31 -3.10 1.10 1.86
N GLU A 32 -3.35 0.56 3.04
CA GLU A 32 -4.67 0.02 3.40
C GLU A 32 -5.73 1.14 3.41
N ARG A 33 -5.43 2.28 4.04
CA ARG A 33 -6.29 3.46 4.02
C ARG A 33 -6.53 3.97 2.59
N PHE A 34 -5.51 3.95 1.74
CA PHE A 34 -5.70 4.33 0.34
C PHE A 34 -6.69 3.42 -0.38
N ALA A 35 -6.64 2.11 -0.17
CA ALA A 35 -7.60 1.18 -0.79
C ALA A 35 -9.06 1.52 -0.40
N VAL A 36 -9.28 1.87 0.88
CA VAL A 36 -10.60 2.30 1.38
C VAL A 36 -11.02 3.64 0.77
N GLU A 37 -10.12 4.64 0.75
CA GLU A 37 -10.43 5.96 0.19
C GLU A 37 -10.63 5.90 -1.33
N ALA A 38 -9.89 5.07 -2.05
CA ALA A 38 -10.07 4.83 -3.48
C ALA A 38 -11.49 4.32 -3.79
N ALA A 39 -11.98 3.37 -3.00
CA ALA A 39 -13.36 2.88 -3.13
C ALA A 39 -14.39 3.99 -2.86
N LYS A 40 -14.18 4.83 -1.84
CA LYS A 40 -15.06 5.98 -1.55
C LYS A 40 -15.03 7.02 -2.66
N VAL A 41 -13.85 7.33 -3.20
CA VAL A 41 -13.69 8.27 -4.34
C VAL A 41 -14.44 7.75 -5.55
N ALA A 42 -14.32 6.45 -5.85
CA ALA A 42 -15.04 5.81 -6.94
C ALA A 42 -16.56 5.88 -6.74
N ALA A 43 -17.06 5.53 -5.57
CA ALA A 43 -18.48 5.58 -5.26
C ALA A 43 -19.07 6.99 -5.39
N ARG A 44 -18.35 8.03 -4.94
CA ARG A 44 -18.78 9.44 -5.10
C ARG A 44 -18.87 9.89 -6.56
N GLN A 45 -18.21 9.21 -7.47
CA GLN A 45 -18.27 9.45 -8.90
C GLN A 45 -19.26 8.53 -9.64
N GLY A 46 -20.10 7.80 -8.90
CA GLY A 46 -21.06 6.86 -9.46
C GLY A 46 -20.42 5.59 -10.03
N ALA A 47 -19.15 5.33 -9.71
CA ALA A 47 -18.49 4.13 -10.18
C ALA A 47 -18.82 2.92 -9.30
N THR A 48 -19.00 1.78 -9.93
CA THR A 48 -19.12 0.48 -9.25
C THR A 48 -17.74 -0.02 -8.87
N VAL A 49 -17.54 -0.29 -7.59
CA VAL A 49 -16.29 -0.88 -7.07
C VAL A 49 -16.33 -2.39 -7.32
N ILE A 50 -15.39 -2.90 -8.10
CA ILE A 50 -15.21 -4.34 -8.30
C ILE A 50 -14.29 -4.88 -7.19
N TYR A 51 -13.13 -4.27 -7.00
CA TYR A 51 -12.29 -4.47 -5.83
C TYR A 51 -11.32 -3.29 -5.63
N SER A 52 -10.81 -3.15 -4.39
CA SER A 52 -9.77 -2.18 -4.04
C SER A 52 -9.00 -2.73 -2.84
N ALA A 53 -7.85 -3.36 -3.08
CA ALA A 53 -7.04 -4.02 -2.05
C ALA A 53 -5.61 -4.28 -2.54
N GLY A 54 -4.67 -4.50 -1.63
CA GLY A 54 -3.31 -4.98 -1.95
C GLY A 54 -2.52 -4.06 -2.88
N GLY A 55 -2.80 -2.77 -2.89
CA GLY A 55 -2.13 -1.81 -3.78
C GLY A 55 -2.70 -1.78 -5.20
N THR A 56 -3.78 -2.51 -5.49
CA THR A 56 -4.47 -2.51 -6.79
C THR A 56 -5.95 -2.29 -6.64
N GLY A 57 -6.62 -1.83 -7.71
CA GLY A 57 -8.07 -1.70 -7.69
C GLY A 57 -8.65 -1.70 -9.09
N LEU A 58 -9.94 -2.07 -9.18
CA LEU A 58 -10.70 -2.11 -10.41
C LEU A 58 -12.12 -1.58 -10.16
N PHE A 59 -12.53 -0.69 -11.03
CA PHE A 59 -13.80 0.01 -10.97
C PHE A 59 -14.47 -0.01 -12.33
N GLN A 60 -15.77 0.20 -12.33
CA GLN A 60 -16.56 0.35 -13.55
C GLN A 60 -17.35 1.65 -13.47
N VAL A 61 -17.33 2.46 -14.53
CA VAL A 61 -17.96 3.78 -14.57
C VAL A 61 -18.53 4.08 -15.96
N ASP A 62 -19.56 4.89 -16.00
CA ASP A 62 -20.15 5.35 -17.26
C ASP A 62 -19.49 6.64 -17.74
N GLY A 63 -19.10 6.63 -19.02
CA GLY A 63 -18.51 7.77 -19.71
C GLY A 63 -16.99 7.92 -19.54
N GLU A 64 -16.34 8.26 -20.64
CA GLU A 64 -14.88 8.41 -20.70
C GLU A 64 -14.37 9.54 -19.81
N LYS A 65 -15.07 10.68 -19.79
CA LYS A 65 -14.70 11.82 -18.93
C LYS A 65 -14.71 11.45 -17.45
N ALA A 66 -15.70 10.65 -17.02
CA ALA A 66 -15.78 10.18 -15.66
C ALA A 66 -14.64 9.19 -15.35
N ALA A 67 -14.29 8.30 -16.29
CA ALA A 67 -13.16 7.37 -16.16
C ALA A 67 -11.83 8.11 -16.02
N ALA A 68 -11.57 9.11 -16.87
CA ALA A 68 -10.37 9.96 -16.79
C ALA A 68 -10.30 10.74 -15.48
N SER A 69 -11.41 11.33 -15.04
CA SER A 69 -11.53 12.04 -13.77
C SER A 69 -11.24 11.11 -12.57
N LEU A 70 -11.81 9.90 -12.59
CA LEU A 70 -11.58 8.92 -11.55
C LEU A 70 -10.09 8.52 -11.47
N ALA A 71 -9.46 8.20 -12.60
CA ALA A 71 -8.04 7.84 -12.65
C ALA A 71 -7.15 8.95 -12.06
N THR A 72 -7.41 10.21 -12.42
CA THR A 72 -6.69 11.37 -11.87
C THR A 72 -6.87 11.49 -10.36
N LYS A 73 -8.10 11.38 -9.86
CA LYS A 73 -8.39 11.48 -8.42
C LYS A 73 -7.77 10.36 -7.60
N LEU A 74 -7.73 9.13 -8.14
CA LEU A 74 -7.06 8.01 -7.48
C LEU A 74 -5.57 8.29 -7.29
N THR A 75 -4.90 8.80 -8.32
CA THR A 75 -3.48 9.18 -8.25
C THR A 75 -3.24 10.28 -7.22
N GLN A 76 -4.04 11.35 -7.25
CA GLN A 76 -3.95 12.47 -6.31
C GLN A 76 -4.23 12.04 -4.86
N THR A 77 -5.19 11.13 -4.66
CA THR A 77 -5.52 10.61 -3.32
C THR A 77 -4.34 9.90 -2.69
N LEU A 78 -3.64 9.02 -3.43
CA LEU A 78 -2.45 8.35 -2.91
C LEU A 78 -1.31 9.34 -2.63
N GLN A 79 -1.05 10.27 -3.56
CA GLN A 79 -0.03 11.29 -3.39
C GLN A 79 -0.27 12.10 -2.11
N HIS A 80 -1.50 12.55 -1.89
CA HIS A 80 -1.87 13.30 -0.70
C HIS A 80 -1.69 12.49 0.58
N LEU A 81 -2.21 11.26 0.63
CA LEU A 81 -2.12 10.39 1.81
C LEU A 81 -0.68 10.07 2.21
N THR A 82 0.20 9.91 1.23
CA THR A 82 1.58 9.47 1.45
C THR A 82 2.59 10.61 1.41
N ALA A 83 2.13 11.86 1.28
CA ALA A 83 2.98 13.04 1.06
C ALA A 83 3.97 12.79 -0.10
N ASP A 84 3.46 12.34 -1.26
CA ASP A 84 4.24 11.94 -2.45
C ASP A 84 5.24 10.79 -2.22
N GLY A 85 5.06 10.04 -1.15
CA GLY A 85 5.95 8.91 -0.80
C GLY A 85 5.74 7.67 -1.65
N ALA A 86 4.50 7.39 -2.05
CA ALA A 86 4.14 6.30 -2.95
C ALA A 86 3.63 6.84 -4.28
N ARG A 87 3.74 6.03 -5.33
CA ARG A 87 3.25 6.36 -6.67
C ARG A 87 2.15 5.41 -7.07
N CYS A 88 1.09 5.96 -7.64
CA CYS A 88 -0.01 5.21 -8.23
C CYS A 88 -0.01 5.46 -9.75
N THR A 89 -0.13 4.40 -10.51
CA THR A 89 -0.47 4.44 -11.92
C THR A 89 -1.95 4.12 -12.05
N ALA A 90 -2.70 4.93 -12.78
CA ALA A 90 -4.10 4.69 -13.07
C ALA A 90 -4.35 4.80 -14.56
N ALA A 91 -5.20 3.93 -15.09
CA ALA A 91 -5.57 3.91 -16.50
C ALA A 91 -7.03 3.49 -16.65
N TRP A 92 -7.58 3.71 -17.85
CA TRP A 92 -8.94 3.29 -18.18
C TRP A 92 -9.01 2.77 -19.62
N VAL A 93 -9.98 1.90 -19.86
CA VAL A 93 -10.31 1.39 -21.17
C VAL A 93 -11.82 1.28 -21.33
N GLU A 94 -12.31 1.38 -22.54
CA GLU A 94 -13.70 1.06 -22.80
C GLU A 94 -13.98 -0.41 -22.50
N SER A 95 -15.04 -0.65 -21.73
CA SER A 95 -15.48 -2.01 -21.39
C SER A 95 -16.02 -2.70 -22.64
N SER A 96 -15.48 -3.87 -22.95
CA SER A 96 -16.01 -4.73 -23.99
C SER A 96 -17.05 -5.70 -23.43
N ARG A 97 -17.81 -6.36 -24.34
CA ARG A 97 -18.70 -7.47 -23.95
C ARG A 97 -17.93 -8.61 -23.28
N ASP A 98 -16.67 -8.81 -23.67
CA ASP A 98 -15.74 -9.73 -23.00
C ASP A 98 -14.96 -9.01 -21.90
N PHE A 99 -15.35 -9.23 -20.66
CA PHE A 99 -14.72 -8.65 -19.48
C PHE A 99 -13.23 -9.06 -19.36
N ARG A 100 -12.86 -10.30 -19.72
CA ARG A 100 -11.48 -10.75 -19.70
C ARG A 100 -10.62 -9.98 -20.70
N ALA A 101 -11.13 -9.74 -21.91
CA ALA A 101 -10.44 -8.93 -22.89
C ALA A 101 -10.28 -7.47 -22.44
N GLY A 102 -11.32 -6.90 -21.81
CA GLY A 102 -11.27 -5.56 -21.20
C GLY A 102 -10.18 -5.46 -20.13
N ARG A 103 -10.12 -6.42 -19.22
CA ARG A 103 -9.08 -6.49 -18.18
C ARG A 103 -7.67 -6.63 -18.76
N ARG A 104 -7.47 -7.45 -19.79
CA ARG A 104 -6.15 -7.59 -20.45
C ARG A 104 -5.71 -6.28 -21.08
N ARG A 105 -6.62 -5.55 -21.75
CA ARG A 105 -6.33 -4.21 -22.30
C ARG A 105 -5.98 -3.22 -21.18
N LEU A 106 -6.76 -3.17 -20.11
CA LEU A 106 -6.48 -2.31 -18.97
C LEU A 106 -5.11 -2.60 -18.34
N ALA A 107 -4.77 -3.87 -18.18
CA ALA A 107 -3.45 -4.27 -17.68
C ALA A 107 -2.30 -3.84 -18.61
N ALA A 108 -2.52 -3.83 -19.93
CA ALA A 108 -1.55 -3.31 -20.89
C ALA A 108 -1.39 -1.79 -20.77
N GLU A 109 -2.51 -1.05 -20.65
CA GLU A 109 -2.48 0.41 -20.44
C GLU A 109 -1.82 0.80 -19.12
N LEU A 110 -2.10 0.11 -18.02
CA LEU A 110 -1.42 0.33 -16.75
C LEU A 110 0.09 0.13 -16.87
N ARG A 111 0.53 -0.90 -17.59
CA ARG A 111 1.97 -1.10 -17.85
C ARG A 111 2.56 0.02 -18.71
N ALA A 112 1.89 0.42 -19.78
CA ALA A 112 2.33 1.51 -20.65
C ALA A 112 2.43 2.83 -19.88
N GLU A 113 1.45 3.15 -19.05
CA GLU A 113 1.44 4.34 -18.22
C GLU A 113 2.56 4.32 -17.17
N ARG A 114 2.83 3.17 -16.59
CA ARG A 114 3.97 3.00 -15.66
C ARG A 114 5.30 3.34 -16.34
N PHE A 115 5.50 2.92 -17.60
CA PHE A 115 6.69 3.28 -18.39
C PHE A 115 6.74 4.78 -18.69
N ARG A 116 5.62 5.40 -19.10
CA ARG A 116 5.55 6.85 -19.37
C ARG A 116 5.94 7.66 -18.11
N VAL A 117 5.40 7.29 -16.96
CA VAL A 117 5.73 7.93 -15.68
C VAL A 117 7.20 7.70 -15.29
N ALA A 118 7.75 6.54 -15.54
CA ALA A 118 9.15 6.24 -15.26
C ALA A 118 10.10 7.05 -16.15
N LEU A 119 9.80 7.17 -17.45
CA LEU A 119 10.58 7.96 -18.40
C LEU A 119 10.51 9.47 -18.14
N GLY A 120 9.36 9.97 -17.69
CA GLY A 120 9.15 11.37 -17.31
C GLY A 120 9.73 11.75 -15.94
N SER A 121 10.25 10.81 -15.18
CA SER A 121 10.84 11.07 -13.88
C SER A 121 12.26 11.61 -14.05
N ALA A 122 12.55 12.80 -13.54
CA ALA A 122 13.91 13.33 -13.48
C ALA A 122 14.84 12.34 -12.75
N PRO A 123 16.10 12.19 -13.21
CA PRO A 123 17.06 11.34 -12.54
C PRO A 123 17.23 11.80 -11.08
N ARG A 124 17.09 10.87 -10.15
CA ARG A 124 17.36 11.17 -8.74
C ARG A 124 18.85 11.37 -8.57
N VAL A 125 19.25 12.55 -8.13
CA VAL A 125 20.63 12.80 -7.71
C VAL A 125 20.92 11.88 -6.52
N LEU A 126 21.80 10.92 -6.73
CA LEU A 126 22.33 10.11 -5.64
C LEU A 126 23.43 10.93 -4.96
N LEU A 127 23.16 11.42 -3.76
CA LEU A 127 24.22 12.02 -2.93
C LEU A 127 25.22 10.92 -2.52
N PRO A 128 26.52 11.21 -2.52
CA PRO A 128 27.55 10.28 -2.08
C PRO A 128 27.26 9.79 -0.65
N ARG A 129 27.46 8.49 -0.40
CA ARG A 129 27.39 7.95 0.96
C ARG A 129 28.41 8.64 1.85
N GLY A 130 27.98 9.16 3.00
CA GLY A 130 28.86 9.74 4.03
C GLY A 130 28.77 11.24 4.22
N THR A 131 28.18 11.99 3.30
CA THR A 131 27.91 13.41 3.48
C THR A 131 26.42 13.68 3.54
N TRP A 132 25.81 13.44 4.67
CA TRP A 132 24.42 13.83 4.90
C TRP A 132 24.40 15.33 5.18
N PRO A 133 23.79 16.18 4.30
CA PRO A 133 23.63 17.59 4.63
C PRO A 133 22.82 17.70 5.93
N SER A 134 23.21 18.61 6.79
CA SER A 134 22.40 18.99 7.95
C SER A 134 21.00 19.34 7.43
N GLY A 135 19.98 18.58 7.86
CA GLY A 135 18.60 18.81 7.38
C GLY A 135 17.96 17.66 6.59
N VAL A 136 18.65 16.55 6.39
CA VAL A 136 18.07 15.35 5.77
C VAL A 136 17.25 14.54 6.80
N CYS A 137 16.17 13.94 6.35
CA CYS A 137 15.34 13.04 7.15
C CYS A 137 16.16 11.86 7.70
N GLU A 138 16.22 11.74 9.01
CA GLU A 138 17.00 10.71 9.70
C GLU A 138 16.39 9.31 9.59
N ALA A 139 15.09 9.24 9.28
CA ALA A 139 14.37 7.96 9.12
C ALA A 139 14.60 7.30 7.76
N CYS A 140 14.67 8.06 6.66
CA CYS A 140 14.79 7.49 5.31
C CYS A 140 15.96 8.03 4.49
N GLY A 141 16.56 9.14 4.90
CA GLY A 141 17.70 9.73 4.20
C GLY A 141 17.41 10.31 2.81
N ARG A 142 16.13 10.56 2.46
CA ARG A 142 15.74 10.89 1.07
C ARG A 142 15.04 12.22 0.86
N GLU A 143 14.72 12.90 1.92
CA GLU A 143 13.98 14.15 1.89
C GLU A 143 14.49 15.11 2.95
N VAL A 144 14.17 16.38 2.79
CA VAL A 144 14.52 17.39 3.79
C VAL A 144 13.65 17.19 5.02
N ARG A 145 14.23 17.27 6.21
CA ARG A 145 13.48 17.23 7.47
C ARG A 145 12.65 18.51 7.61
N THR A 146 11.39 18.36 7.96
CA THR A 146 10.44 19.46 8.18
C THR A 146 9.76 19.40 9.53
N ALA A 147 9.99 18.32 10.27
CA ALA A 147 9.43 18.07 11.60
C ALA A 147 10.41 17.26 12.44
N SER A 148 10.12 17.12 13.71
CA SER A 148 10.81 16.20 14.61
C SER A 148 9.80 15.25 15.25
N ARG A 149 10.27 14.07 15.64
CA ARG A 149 9.54 13.11 16.47
C ARG A 149 10.42 12.64 17.62
N ARG A 150 9.81 12.16 18.68
CA ARG A 150 10.52 11.53 19.79
C ARG A 150 10.68 10.04 19.52
N VAL A 151 11.88 9.53 19.70
CA VAL A 151 12.20 8.10 19.61
C VAL A 151 13.04 7.75 20.83
N GLY A 152 12.43 7.10 21.81
CA GLY A 152 13.02 6.99 23.15
C GLY A 152 13.29 8.39 23.71
N ASP A 153 14.50 8.62 24.19
CA ASP A 153 14.92 9.91 24.76
C ASP A 153 15.48 10.90 23.73
N ARG A 154 15.57 10.53 22.46
CA ARG A 154 16.16 11.37 21.40
C ARG A 154 15.12 11.97 20.49
N GLY A 155 15.37 13.23 20.08
CA GLY A 155 14.66 13.85 18.98
C GLY A 155 15.21 13.38 17.64
N GLU A 156 14.38 12.95 16.72
CA GLU A 156 14.73 12.55 15.35
C GLU A 156 14.08 13.50 14.35
N GLY A 157 14.87 14.09 13.46
CA GLY A 157 14.37 14.96 12.40
C GLY A 157 13.80 14.16 11.24
N ILE A 158 12.53 14.38 10.89
CA ILE A 158 11.83 13.64 9.84
C ILE A 158 11.23 14.54 8.77
N GLY A 159 11.18 14.04 7.54
CA GLY A 159 10.52 14.70 6.41
C GLY A 159 9.04 14.33 6.29
N PRO A 160 8.31 14.97 5.34
CA PRO A 160 6.86 14.83 5.20
C PRO A 160 6.38 13.38 5.04
N ARG A 161 7.08 12.58 4.25
CA ARG A 161 6.71 11.16 4.00
C ARG A 161 6.83 10.31 5.26
N CYS A 162 7.93 10.47 5.98
CA CYS A 162 8.13 9.74 7.24
C CYS A 162 7.22 10.25 8.35
N ARG A 163 6.87 11.56 8.33
CA ARG A 163 5.83 12.10 9.21
C ARG A 163 4.46 11.48 8.94
N ALA A 164 4.06 11.38 7.67
CA ALA A 164 2.81 10.74 7.29
C ALA A 164 2.74 9.27 7.76
N ARG A 165 3.83 8.51 7.57
CA ARG A 165 3.93 7.13 8.09
C ARG A 165 3.82 7.06 9.60
N TYR A 166 4.57 7.88 10.30
CA TYR A 166 4.57 7.92 11.78
C TYR A 166 3.18 8.23 12.34
N GLN A 167 2.49 9.21 11.75
CA GLN A 167 1.11 9.54 12.13
C GLN A 167 0.13 8.41 11.83
N ALA A 168 0.29 7.72 10.70
CA ALA A 168 -0.56 6.60 10.32
C ALA A 168 -0.34 5.36 11.20
N ALA A 169 0.82 5.21 11.81
CA ALA A 169 1.10 4.13 12.75
C ALA A 169 0.19 4.18 14.00
N GLY A 170 -0.31 5.38 14.36
CA GLY A 170 -1.31 5.56 15.42
C GLY A 170 -0.81 5.30 16.83
N GLY A 171 0.51 5.25 17.03
CA GLY A 171 1.12 5.07 18.34
C GLY A 171 2.45 4.28 18.29
N PRO A 172 3.06 4.07 19.43
CA PRO A 172 4.29 3.27 19.52
C PRO A 172 4.03 1.83 19.05
N VAL A 173 5.00 1.29 18.33
CA VAL A 173 5.00 -0.12 17.93
C VAL A 173 5.90 -0.83 18.92
N PRO A 174 5.47 -1.94 19.52
CA PRO A 174 6.28 -2.66 20.47
C PRO A 174 7.58 -3.12 19.81
N THR A 175 8.67 -3.07 20.55
CA THR A 175 9.95 -3.65 20.17
C THR A 175 9.85 -5.18 20.11
N ILE A 176 10.84 -5.83 19.50
CA ILE A 176 10.90 -7.30 19.53
C ILE A 176 11.00 -7.81 20.97
N ALA A 177 11.74 -7.12 21.83
CA ALA A 177 11.85 -7.47 23.25
C ALA A 177 10.48 -7.42 23.94
N GLU A 178 9.73 -6.34 23.77
CA GLU A 178 8.37 -6.18 24.32
C GLU A 178 7.38 -7.22 23.77
N ILE A 179 7.47 -7.57 22.46
CA ILE A 179 6.65 -8.64 21.87
C ILE A 179 6.95 -9.99 22.53
N LEU A 180 8.19 -10.22 22.93
CA LEU A 180 8.65 -11.44 23.59
C LEU A 180 8.47 -11.40 25.11
N GLY A 181 7.84 -10.36 25.64
CA GLY A 181 7.58 -10.22 27.09
C GLY A 181 8.76 -9.66 27.89
N GLY A 182 9.73 -9.05 27.22
CA GLY A 182 10.86 -8.35 27.85
C GLY A 182 10.55 -6.89 28.14
N GLU A 183 11.39 -6.23 28.91
CA GLU A 183 11.35 -4.80 29.18
C GLU A 183 12.52 -4.09 28.46
N GLY A 184 12.23 -2.96 27.81
CA GLY A 184 13.22 -2.21 27.05
C GLY A 184 13.80 -2.99 25.89
N ASP A 185 15.11 -3.19 25.84
CA ASP A 185 15.81 -3.96 24.80
C ASP A 185 16.18 -5.39 25.25
N ASP A 186 15.80 -5.79 26.48
CA ASP A 186 16.12 -7.08 27.03
C ASP A 186 15.13 -8.16 26.54
N VAL A 187 15.66 -9.11 25.77
CA VAL A 187 14.89 -10.28 25.30
C VAL A 187 14.95 -11.38 26.38
N PRO A 188 13.81 -11.91 26.86
CA PRO A 188 13.78 -12.98 27.84
C PRO A 188 14.57 -14.22 27.37
N ARG A 189 15.32 -14.86 28.25
CA ARG A 189 16.04 -16.10 27.93
C ARG A 189 15.02 -17.18 27.50
N GLY A 190 15.29 -17.82 26.35
CA GLY A 190 14.42 -18.87 25.81
C GLY A 190 13.20 -18.35 25.06
N ALA A 191 13.06 -17.04 24.88
CA ALA A 191 12.02 -16.49 24.03
C ALA A 191 12.21 -16.94 22.56
N VAL A 192 11.11 -17.32 21.91
CA VAL A 192 11.10 -17.78 20.52
C VAL A 192 10.17 -16.87 19.70
N LEU A 193 10.70 -16.30 18.62
CA LEU A 193 9.92 -15.58 17.63
C LEU A 193 9.70 -16.49 16.42
N ALA A 194 8.44 -16.71 16.04
CA ALA A 194 8.08 -17.41 14.84
C ALA A 194 7.47 -16.43 13.82
N ALA A 195 7.95 -16.47 12.57
CA ALA A 195 7.34 -15.78 11.46
C ALA A 195 6.58 -16.80 10.60
N VAL A 196 5.29 -16.54 10.34
CA VAL A 196 4.47 -17.36 9.47
C VAL A 196 4.26 -16.61 8.14
N TYR A 197 4.70 -17.22 7.06
CA TYR A 197 4.47 -16.74 5.70
C TYR A 197 3.42 -17.62 5.03
N VAL A 198 2.40 -16.99 4.43
CA VAL A 198 1.34 -17.67 3.68
C VAL A 198 1.26 -17.05 2.30
N ASP A 199 1.40 -17.88 1.27
CA ASP A 199 1.22 -17.46 -0.11
C ASP A 199 0.06 -18.23 -0.75
N ALA A 200 -0.61 -17.62 -1.71
CA ALA A 200 -1.71 -18.22 -2.43
C ALA A 200 -1.24 -18.71 -3.79
N ASP A 201 -1.01 -20.00 -3.90
CA ASP A 201 -0.62 -20.65 -5.15
C ASP A 201 -1.65 -20.42 -6.26
N GLU A 202 -1.13 -20.18 -7.48
CA GLU A 202 -1.93 -20.03 -8.70
C GLU A 202 -3.00 -18.91 -8.67
N LEU A 203 -2.91 -17.96 -7.74
CA LEU A 203 -3.87 -16.86 -7.63
C LEU A 203 -4.00 -16.09 -8.95
N GLY A 204 -2.87 -15.83 -9.62
CA GLY A 204 -2.84 -15.16 -10.93
C GLY A 204 -3.60 -15.93 -12.01
N ARG A 205 -3.47 -17.25 -12.06
CA ARG A 205 -4.21 -18.12 -13.01
C ARG A 205 -5.70 -18.08 -12.72
N ARG A 206 -6.11 -18.29 -11.48
CA ARG A 206 -7.52 -18.23 -11.06
C ARG A 206 -8.15 -16.88 -11.35
N LEU A 207 -7.45 -15.78 -11.11
CA LEU A 207 -7.91 -14.43 -11.44
C LEU A 207 -8.07 -14.25 -12.96
N ALA A 208 -7.21 -14.83 -13.79
CA ALA A 208 -7.33 -14.75 -15.24
C ALA A 208 -8.57 -15.46 -15.78
N GLU A 209 -9.07 -16.49 -15.09
CA GLU A 209 -10.25 -17.26 -15.47
C GLU A 209 -11.58 -16.58 -15.13
N VAL A 210 -11.58 -15.55 -14.27
CA VAL A 210 -12.80 -14.86 -13.85
C VAL A 210 -13.44 -14.11 -15.03
N ALA A 211 -14.69 -14.43 -15.34
CA ALA A 211 -15.37 -14.01 -16.55
C ALA A 211 -16.24 -12.76 -16.37
N SER A 212 -16.63 -12.41 -15.15
CA SER A 212 -17.50 -11.27 -14.89
C SER A 212 -17.01 -10.37 -13.77
N PRO A 213 -17.44 -9.09 -13.72
CA PRO A 213 -17.14 -8.19 -12.61
C PRO A 213 -17.65 -8.72 -11.26
N ASP A 214 -18.84 -9.32 -11.24
CA ASP A 214 -19.46 -9.83 -10.02
C ASP A 214 -18.72 -11.06 -9.47
N ASP A 215 -18.25 -11.95 -10.34
CA ASP A 215 -17.43 -13.09 -9.93
C ASP A 215 -16.11 -12.60 -9.34
N LEU A 216 -15.51 -11.56 -9.93
CA LEU A 216 -14.26 -11.00 -9.42
C LEU A 216 -14.46 -10.32 -8.06
N ARG A 217 -15.58 -9.62 -7.87
CA ARG A 217 -15.95 -9.02 -6.59
C ARG A 217 -16.11 -10.10 -5.52
N ARG A 218 -16.92 -11.12 -5.78
CA ARG A 218 -17.12 -12.25 -4.86
C ARG A 218 -15.81 -12.98 -4.52
N PHE A 219 -14.95 -13.14 -5.51
CA PHE A 219 -13.63 -13.74 -5.29
C PHE A 219 -12.77 -12.89 -4.35
N SER A 220 -12.71 -11.57 -4.59
CA SER A 220 -11.96 -10.63 -3.74
C SER A 220 -12.49 -10.58 -2.30
N GLU A 221 -13.80 -10.60 -2.12
CA GLU A 221 -14.46 -10.63 -0.80
C GLU A 221 -14.13 -11.92 -0.03
N ARG A 222 -14.20 -13.08 -0.71
CA ARG A 222 -13.84 -14.37 -0.12
C ARG A 222 -12.36 -14.43 0.29
N LEU A 223 -11.47 -13.94 -0.57
CA LEU A 223 -10.04 -13.91 -0.28
C LEU A 223 -9.75 -13.02 0.94
N THR A 224 -10.38 -11.86 1.00
CA THR A 224 -10.24 -10.92 2.14
C THR A 224 -10.77 -11.55 3.43
N GLY A 225 -11.91 -12.23 3.37
CA GLY A 225 -12.48 -13.00 4.49
C GLY A 225 -11.52 -14.07 4.97
N PHE A 226 -11.06 -14.92 4.05
CA PHE A 226 -10.12 -16.00 4.36
C PHE A 226 -8.84 -15.49 5.04
N VAL A 227 -8.21 -14.43 4.51
CA VAL A 227 -6.99 -13.85 5.11
C VAL A 227 -7.29 -13.33 6.52
N ARG A 228 -8.41 -12.64 6.71
CA ARG A 228 -8.83 -12.13 8.03
C ARG A 228 -9.03 -13.25 9.04
N ASP A 229 -9.72 -14.30 8.64
CA ASP A 229 -10.02 -15.45 9.50
C ASP A 229 -8.75 -16.24 9.86
N ALA A 230 -7.85 -16.41 8.89
CA ALA A 230 -6.56 -17.06 9.12
C ALA A 230 -5.69 -16.29 10.11
N VAL A 231 -5.60 -14.96 9.95
CA VAL A 231 -4.85 -14.08 10.87
C VAL A 231 -5.52 -14.06 12.26
N GLY A 232 -6.85 -13.99 12.31
CA GLY A 232 -7.61 -14.03 13.56
C GLY A 232 -7.43 -15.35 14.30
N GLY A 233 -7.49 -16.47 13.60
CA GLY A 233 -7.27 -17.80 14.15
C GLY A 233 -5.83 -17.98 14.68
N ALA A 234 -4.83 -17.57 13.94
CA ALA A 234 -3.44 -17.59 14.37
C ALA A 234 -3.22 -16.77 15.65
N ARG A 235 -3.80 -15.57 15.72
CA ARG A 235 -3.72 -14.70 16.90
C ARG A 235 -4.34 -15.36 18.13
N THR A 236 -5.48 -16.01 17.98
CA THR A 236 -6.17 -16.71 19.09
C THR A 236 -5.37 -17.93 19.55
N ALA A 237 -4.78 -18.68 18.62
CA ALA A 237 -3.99 -19.87 18.94
C ALA A 237 -2.67 -19.54 19.65
N LEU A 238 -2.10 -18.37 19.37
CA LEU A 238 -0.82 -17.92 19.95
C LEU A 238 -1.01 -17.05 21.21
N SER A 239 -2.24 -16.70 21.56
CA SER A 239 -2.49 -15.99 22.83
C SER A 239 -2.15 -16.88 24.02
N PRO A 240 -1.40 -16.39 25.03
CA PRO A 240 -1.13 -17.17 26.24
C PRO A 240 -2.45 -17.64 26.83
N ARG A 241 -2.55 -18.94 27.14
CA ARG A 241 -3.67 -19.44 27.93
C ARG A 241 -3.52 -18.89 29.36
N PRO A 242 -4.60 -18.41 29.97
CA PRO A 242 -4.59 -17.91 31.35
C PRO A 242 -4.11 -18.97 32.35
#